data_556634a5750ef810e0f802910ab5b307
#
_entry.id   556634a5750ef810e0f802910ab5b307
#
_cell.length_a   1.000
_cell.length_b   1.000
_cell.length_c   1.000
_cell.angle_alpha   90.00
_cell.angle_beta   90.00
_cell.angle_gamma   90.00
#
_symmetry.space_group_name_H-M   'P 1'
#
loop_
_entity.id
_entity.type
_entity.pdbx_description
1 polymer ?
#
loop_
_entity_poly.entity_id
_entity_poly.type
_entity_poly.pdbx_seq_one_letter_code
_entity_poly.pdbx_strand_id
1 'polypeptide(L)'
;MILKKIFKITIFTFLCAGFGLYADDNIELPDLTTVVTTDNDSEEIIPAPDFTELVQMPETLGKLVPELPEVELQEGEELAVYDDNDKNNQIYAEGKIGGGYPASFTGDFAVSKIYGENPFRISFNHQSSAGYCGHLLSEGYSNNNTEIKVNKSISLKNLFITLDGSYQDMGNGLQSKAESISSINQDTVFGKGNLLWNLPKGFFISSYADSEFYNRFSAFTYNSSEEFTCPDWVKNSMFFSVGTGLNAGWKGKGIETAFDAVYSFTDTKVNRGSVGADFSWKNDYIKLFTDFAFVFSTSLNDNSFVVPFTAGINASFPVYFSDRKVSLALQGGLKSEQKKISDYEKKYKFTGLSIVPTEQSDWYSSFRVTLPLKSAFAADLGVDYSISAFGNNRLIPSYDPVALVNGIYGYAFKEQEALSTFFDFTYRYKIFAITVKWWSNWIDLPVLENKHNFILNMSLQGKEGNWGTSVEAYYSIDAADKTPLLNFEAFTQVSPATKIVLSANDIIKLVSAESRTYAGQYVVNSGNVTLLIKFLF
;
A
#
# COMPACT_ATOMS: atom_id res chain seq x y z
N MET A 1 31.86 -2.22 -9.94
CA MET A 1 32.33 -2.61 -8.60
C MET A 1 32.60 -1.40 -7.67
N ILE A 2 33.13 -0.30 -8.16
CA ILE A 2 33.42 0.92 -7.37
C ILE A 2 32.12 1.67 -6.98
N LEU A 3 31.14 1.81 -7.87
CA LEU A 3 29.84 2.45 -7.59
C LEU A 3 29.05 1.73 -6.47
N LYS A 4 29.07 0.38 -6.43
CA LYS A 4 28.43 -0.39 -5.34
C LYS A 4 29.06 -0.14 -3.97
N LYS A 5 30.36 0.14 -3.92
CA LYS A 5 31.06 0.49 -2.66
C LYS A 5 30.74 1.90 -2.20
N ILE A 6 30.73 2.86 -3.14
CA ILE A 6 30.38 4.27 -2.84
C ILE A 6 28.93 4.36 -2.36
N PHE A 7 28.01 3.65 -3.00
CA PHE A 7 26.58 3.63 -2.63
C PHE A 7 26.33 3.05 -1.22
N LYS A 8 27.02 1.95 -0.87
CA LYS A 8 26.93 1.38 0.50
C LYS A 8 27.51 2.34 1.56
N ILE A 9 28.56 3.07 1.26
CA ILE A 9 29.16 4.06 2.15
C ILE A 9 28.23 5.27 2.32
N THR A 10 27.60 5.76 1.25
CA THR A 10 26.67 6.90 1.29
C THR A 10 25.41 6.59 2.10
N ILE A 11 24.81 5.40 1.94
CA ILE A 11 23.66 4.97 2.76
C ILE A 11 24.05 4.82 4.22
N PHE A 12 25.19 4.20 4.50
CA PHE A 12 25.69 4.05 5.87
C PHE A 12 26.00 5.40 6.53
N THR A 13 26.57 6.34 5.78
CA THR A 13 26.86 7.70 6.26
C THR A 13 25.57 8.49 6.49
N PHE A 14 24.54 8.34 5.64
CA PHE A 14 23.25 9.01 5.82
C PHE A 14 22.47 8.44 7.01
N LEU A 15 22.50 7.13 7.22
CA LEU A 15 21.95 6.46 8.40
C LEU A 15 22.71 6.86 9.68
N CYS A 16 24.04 6.93 9.64
CA CYS A 16 24.87 7.33 10.80
C CYS A 16 24.77 8.82 11.12
N ALA A 17 24.65 9.71 10.11
CA ALA A 17 24.48 11.14 10.35
C ALA A 17 23.12 11.50 10.98
N GLY A 18 22.07 10.68 10.72
CA GLY A 18 20.77 10.81 11.38
C GLY A 18 20.77 10.37 12.86
N PHE A 19 21.71 9.55 13.27
CA PHE A 19 21.85 9.04 14.65
C PHE A 19 22.94 9.75 15.49
N GLY A 20 23.77 10.61 14.86
CA GLY A 20 24.96 11.20 15.51
C GLY A 20 24.73 12.40 16.42
N LEU A 21 23.50 12.79 16.69
CA LEU A 21 23.20 13.95 17.54
C LEU A 21 22.42 13.58 18.81
N TYR A 22 22.93 12.76 19.65
CA TYR A 22 22.55 12.41 21.03
C TYR A 22 22.57 10.90 21.23
N ALA A 23 23.76 10.33 21.34
CA ALA A 23 23.99 9.11 22.09
C ALA A 23 24.39 9.56 23.51
N ASP A 24 23.46 9.51 24.43
CA ASP A 24 23.78 9.47 25.84
C ASP A 24 24.21 8.05 26.16
N ASP A 25 25.43 7.88 26.69
CA ASP A 25 26.01 6.61 27.05
C ASP A 25 25.28 6.05 28.29
N ASN A 26 24.25 5.25 28.08
CA ASN A 26 23.77 4.22 29.02
C ASN A 26 22.50 3.56 28.45
N ILE A 27 22.68 2.55 27.60
CA ILE A 27 21.64 1.54 27.36
C ILE A 27 21.97 0.35 28.28
N GLU A 28 21.52 0.41 29.52
CA GLU A 28 21.33 -0.79 30.31
C GLU A 28 20.07 -1.50 29.84
N LEU A 29 20.24 -2.70 29.30
CA LEU A 29 19.13 -3.62 29.04
C LEU A 29 18.44 -3.89 30.37
N PRO A 30 17.11 -3.65 30.49
CA PRO A 30 16.42 -3.97 31.74
C PRO A 30 16.47 -5.47 32.00
N ASP A 31 16.92 -5.85 33.15
CA ASP A 31 16.82 -7.20 33.67
C ASP A 31 15.35 -7.68 33.62
N LEU A 32 15.15 -8.87 33.10
CA LEU A 32 13.85 -9.56 33.05
C LEU A 32 13.40 -9.93 34.47
N THR A 33 12.92 -8.97 35.24
CA THR A 33 12.17 -9.23 36.46
C THR A 33 10.68 -9.02 36.17
N THR A 34 9.98 -10.13 36.10
CA THR A 34 8.51 -10.21 36.09
C THR A 34 7.95 -9.52 37.34
N VAL A 35 7.43 -8.32 37.21
CA VAL A 35 6.57 -7.75 38.24
C VAL A 35 5.13 -8.13 37.89
N VAL A 36 4.64 -9.14 38.59
CA VAL A 36 3.21 -9.45 38.65
C VAL A 36 2.58 -8.43 39.59
N THR A 37 1.95 -7.41 39.07
CA THR A 37 0.96 -6.63 39.81
C THR A 37 -0.42 -7.02 39.37
N THR A 38 -1.09 -7.81 40.17
CA THR A 38 -2.55 -7.93 40.20
C THR A 38 -3.09 -6.61 40.73
N ASP A 39 -3.85 -5.89 39.86
CA ASP A 39 -5.05 -5.18 40.30
C ASP A 39 -5.87 -4.69 39.10
N ASN A 40 -7.07 -5.13 39.12
CA ASN A 40 -8.40 -4.77 38.65
C ASN A 40 -8.60 -3.58 37.69
N ASP A 41 -9.42 -3.91 36.67
CA ASP A 41 -10.43 -3.07 36.02
C ASP A 41 -9.96 -1.86 35.21
N SER A 42 -9.68 -2.11 33.93
CA SER A 42 -10.04 -1.19 32.87
C SER A 42 -10.26 -1.93 31.55
N GLU A 43 -11.43 -1.80 30.99
CA GLU A 43 -11.79 -2.30 29.67
C GLU A 43 -10.98 -1.54 28.60
N GLU A 44 -9.84 -2.07 28.23
CA GLU A 44 -9.10 -1.58 27.08
C GLU A 44 -9.70 -2.22 25.82
N ILE A 45 -10.43 -1.41 25.05
CA ILE A 45 -10.94 -1.82 23.73
C ILE A 45 -9.73 -1.97 22.81
N ILE A 46 -9.23 -3.18 22.68
CA ILE A 46 -8.20 -3.50 21.68
C ILE A 46 -8.86 -3.39 20.30
N PRO A 47 -8.36 -2.54 19.39
CA PRO A 47 -8.91 -2.45 18.04
C PRO A 47 -8.81 -3.82 17.37
N ALA A 48 -9.88 -4.21 16.67
CA ALA A 48 -9.92 -5.45 15.91
C ALA A 48 -8.71 -5.50 14.97
N PRO A 49 -8.04 -6.67 14.84
CA PRO A 49 -6.91 -6.80 13.93
C PRO A 49 -7.34 -6.44 12.50
N ASP A 50 -6.53 -5.61 11.86
CA ASP A 50 -6.76 -5.18 10.49
C ASP A 50 -6.43 -6.34 9.54
N PHE A 51 -7.46 -7.02 9.04
CA PHE A 51 -7.34 -8.15 8.14
C PHE A 51 -7.14 -7.76 6.67
N THR A 52 -7.04 -6.44 6.38
CA THR A 52 -6.92 -5.93 5.01
C THR A 52 -5.59 -6.20 4.34
N GLU A 53 -4.56 -6.66 5.08
CA GLU A 53 -3.25 -6.96 4.49
C GLU A 53 -3.13 -8.33 3.80
N LEU A 54 -4.10 -9.24 3.94
CA LEU A 54 -3.97 -10.61 3.41
C LEU A 54 -4.47 -10.79 1.98
N VAL A 55 -5.25 -9.87 1.48
CA VAL A 55 -5.64 -9.83 0.06
C VAL A 55 -5.01 -8.56 -0.52
N GLN A 56 -4.03 -8.73 -1.39
CA GLN A 56 -3.60 -7.63 -2.25
C GLN A 56 -4.80 -7.27 -3.16
N MET A 57 -5.67 -6.41 -2.63
CA MET A 57 -6.67 -5.77 -3.47
C MET A 57 -5.93 -5.01 -4.57
N PRO A 58 -6.41 -5.07 -5.82
CA PRO A 58 -5.79 -4.30 -6.87
C PRO A 58 -5.70 -2.83 -6.43
N GLU A 59 -4.48 -2.28 -6.42
CA GLU A 59 -4.18 -0.91 -5.98
C GLU A 59 -5.00 0.17 -6.71
N THR A 60 -5.64 -0.20 -7.82
CA THR A 60 -6.47 0.69 -8.64
C THR A 60 -7.69 1.24 -7.92
N LEU A 61 -8.26 0.49 -6.95
CA LEU A 61 -9.39 0.99 -6.16
C LEU A 61 -8.97 1.86 -4.97
N GLY A 62 -7.76 1.63 -4.42
CA GLY A 62 -7.28 2.37 -3.25
C GLY A 62 -6.84 3.81 -3.54
N LYS A 63 -6.39 4.10 -4.77
CA LYS A 63 -5.88 5.44 -5.14
C LYS A 63 -6.95 6.41 -5.66
N LEU A 64 -8.14 5.92 -5.99
CA LEU A 64 -9.28 6.75 -6.38
C LEU A 64 -10.16 7.18 -5.19
N VAL A 65 -9.84 6.69 -4.01
CA VAL A 65 -10.57 7.09 -2.80
C VAL A 65 -10.01 8.44 -2.35
N PRO A 66 -10.81 9.51 -2.32
CA PRO A 66 -10.44 10.69 -1.53
C PRO A 66 -10.20 10.20 -0.11
N GLU A 67 -9.15 10.68 0.54
CA GLU A 67 -8.91 10.43 1.96
C GLU A 67 -10.24 10.58 2.69
N LEU A 68 -10.66 9.50 3.35
CA LEU A 68 -11.85 9.55 4.19
C LEU A 68 -11.69 10.75 5.14
N PRO A 69 -12.72 11.57 5.32
CA PRO A 69 -12.63 12.67 6.26
C PRO A 69 -12.13 12.08 7.58
N GLU A 70 -11.06 12.69 8.12
CA GLU A 70 -10.58 12.38 9.46
C GLU A 70 -11.80 12.24 10.37
N VAL A 71 -12.01 11.05 10.91
CA VAL A 71 -12.99 10.84 11.96
C VAL A 71 -12.45 11.65 13.12
N GLU A 72 -12.99 12.85 13.35
CA GLU A 72 -12.81 13.56 14.61
C GLU A 72 -13.28 12.59 15.68
N LEU A 73 -12.33 11.98 16.37
CA LEU A 73 -12.59 11.28 17.61
C LEU A 73 -13.30 12.29 18.52
N GLN A 74 -14.55 12.05 18.80
CA GLN A 74 -15.27 12.85 19.79
C GLN A 74 -14.45 12.80 21.08
N GLU A 75 -14.09 13.97 21.60
CA GLU A 75 -13.65 14.12 22.97
C GLU A 75 -14.74 13.53 23.86
N GLY A 76 -14.55 12.31 24.27
CA GLY A 76 -15.42 11.57 25.19
C GLY A 76 -14.64 11.27 26.44
N GLU A 77 -15.07 11.91 27.53
CA GLU A 77 -14.81 11.60 28.92
C GLU A 77 -13.34 11.65 29.39
N GLU A 78 -13.10 12.55 30.35
CA GLU A 78 -11.89 12.62 31.15
C GLU A 78 -11.54 11.25 31.72
N LEU A 79 -10.69 10.54 31.04
CA LEU A 79 -9.98 9.40 31.62
C LEU A 79 -9.06 9.94 32.71
N ALA A 80 -9.14 9.33 33.87
CA ALA A 80 -8.39 9.66 35.06
C ALA A 80 -6.94 10.05 34.74
N VAL A 81 -6.53 11.18 35.31
CA VAL A 81 -5.18 11.72 35.26
C VAL A 81 -4.19 10.68 35.78
N TYR A 82 -3.68 9.84 34.88
CA TYR A 82 -2.42 9.12 35.09
C TYR A 82 -1.27 10.07 34.78
N ASP A 83 -0.26 10.05 35.62
CA ASP A 83 0.91 10.92 35.56
C ASP A 83 1.56 10.85 34.17
N ASP A 84 1.39 11.89 33.37
CA ASP A 84 1.65 11.95 31.92
C ASP A 84 3.16 11.95 31.57
N ASN A 85 4.03 12.03 32.57
CA ASN A 85 5.47 12.18 32.35
C ASN A 85 6.18 10.88 31.96
N ASP A 86 5.68 9.71 32.35
CA ASP A 86 6.31 8.43 32.01
C ASP A 86 5.91 7.88 30.64
N LYS A 87 4.73 8.22 30.10
CA LYS A 87 4.28 7.74 28.79
C LYS A 87 5.05 8.35 27.61
N ASN A 88 5.63 9.53 27.79
CA ASN A 88 6.28 10.27 26.71
C ASN A 88 7.58 9.62 26.18
N ASN A 89 8.16 8.66 26.88
CA ASN A 89 9.43 8.02 26.49
C ASN A 89 9.33 6.51 26.24
N GLN A 90 8.13 5.92 26.27
CA GLN A 90 7.99 4.49 26.07
C GLN A 90 8.31 4.08 24.63
N ILE A 91 9.15 3.06 24.50
CA ILE A 91 9.48 2.39 23.26
C ILE A 91 8.69 1.09 23.24
N TYR A 92 7.98 0.86 22.15
CA TYR A 92 7.21 -0.34 21.89
C TYR A 92 7.93 -1.18 20.85
N ALA A 93 7.99 -2.46 21.08
CA ALA A 93 8.46 -3.42 20.10
C ALA A 93 7.36 -4.45 19.82
N GLU A 94 7.10 -4.68 18.57
CA GLU A 94 6.18 -5.71 18.11
C GLU A 94 6.86 -6.62 17.11
N GLY A 95 6.47 -7.89 17.09
CA GLY A 95 7.02 -8.83 16.16
C GLY A 95 6.06 -9.94 15.82
N LYS A 96 6.29 -10.50 14.62
CA LYS A 96 5.61 -11.67 14.13
C LYS A 96 6.64 -12.55 13.42
N ILE A 97 6.67 -13.82 13.75
CA ILE A 97 7.52 -14.81 13.12
C ILE A 97 6.74 -16.09 12.88
N GLY A 98 6.95 -16.71 11.74
CA GLY A 98 6.30 -17.97 11.45
C GLY A 98 6.80 -18.65 10.20
N GLY A 99 6.28 -19.84 9.98
CA GLY A 99 6.58 -20.65 8.83
C GLY A 99 5.42 -21.57 8.50
N GLY A 100 5.47 -22.19 7.34
CA GLY A 100 4.35 -22.98 6.87
C GLY A 100 4.67 -23.94 5.73
N TYR A 101 3.59 -24.52 5.24
CA TYR A 101 3.60 -25.40 4.05
C TYR A 101 2.86 -24.71 2.88
N PRO A 102 3.37 -24.74 1.64
CA PRO A 102 4.72 -25.19 1.27
C PRO A 102 5.78 -24.35 1.98
N ALA A 103 7.06 -24.75 1.90
CA ALA A 103 8.14 -24.12 2.64
C ALA A 103 8.08 -22.60 2.52
N SER A 104 7.57 -21.96 3.56
CA SER A 104 7.38 -20.51 3.63
C SER A 104 7.88 -19.98 4.96
N PHE A 105 8.37 -18.76 4.94
CA PHE A 105 8.82 -18.05 6.13
C PHE A 105 8.27 -16.63 6.10
N THR A 106 7.83 -16.16 7.26
CA THR A 106 7.39 -14.77 7.48
C THR A 106 8.04 -14.25 8.75
N GLY A 107 8.67 -13.10 8.66
CA GLY A 107 9.20 -12.35 9.78
C GLY A 107 8.80 -10.88 9.66
N ASP A 108 8.23 -10.31 10.73
CA ASP A 108 7.79 -8.93 10.78
C ASP A 108 8.15 -8.37 12.15
N PHE A 109 8.92 -7.28 12.18
CA PHE A 109 9.39 -6.67 13.40
C PHE A 109 9.29 -5.16 13.28
N ALA A 110 8.79 -4.52 14.33
CA ALA A 110 8.79 -3.08 14.39
C ALA A 110 9.17 -2.59 15.78
N VAL A 111 9.92 -1.50 15.81
CA VAL A 111 10.24 -0.74 17.00
C VAL A 111 9.75 0.68 16.79
N SER A 112 8.98 1.19 17.74
CA SER A 112 8.37 2.51 17.63
C SER A 112 8.37 3.25 18.95
N LYS A 113 8.56 4.57 18.87
CA LYS A 113 8.21 5.53 19.90
C LYS A 113 7.04 6.34 19.38
N ILE A 114 5.86 6.17 19.97
CA ILE A 114 4.62 6.76 19.44
C ILE A 114 4.40 8.17 20.02
N TYR A 115 4.77 8.36 21.29
CA TYR A 115 4.53 9.59 22.04
C TYR A 115 5.80 10.41 22.22
N GLY A 116 5.63 11.71 22.48
CA GLY A 116 6.71 12.66 22.74
C GLY A 116 7.09 13.52 21.54
N GLU A 117 8.13 14.34 21.71
CA GLU A 117 8.50 15.34 20.71
C GLU A 117 9.09 14.78 19.42
N ASN A 118 9.59 13.55 19.45
CA ASN A 118 10.30 12.92 18.31
C ASN A 118 9.85 11.48 18.10
N PRO A 119 8.59 11.22 17.68
CA PRO A 119 8.13 9.88 17.40
C PRO A 119 8.90 9.30 16.20
N PHE A 120 9.14 7.97 16.28
CA PHE A 120 9.76 7.23 15.19
C PHE A 120 9.18 5.81 15.11
N ARG A 121 9.29 5.21 13.92
CA ARG A 121 9.04 3.79 13.70
C ARG A 121 10.08 3.23 12.74
N ILE A 122 10.64 2.10 13.11
CA ILE A 122 11.50 1.29 12.24
C ILE A 122 10.83 -0.06 12.12
N SER A 123 10.59 -0.53 10.91
CA SER A 123 10.00 -1.83 10.66
C SER A 123 10.80 -2.63 9.66
N PHE A 124 10.80 -3.93 9.84
CA PHE A 124 11.36 -4.94 8.97
C PHE A 124 10.27 -5.96 8.67
N ASN A 125 10.03 -6.25 7.41
CA ASN A 125 9.14 -7.30 6.94
C ASN A 125 9.89 -8.21 5.99
N HIS A 126 9.72 -9.52 6.17
CA HIS A 126 10.24 -10.51 5.23
C HIS A 126 9.20 -11.61 5.02
N GLN A 127 8.94 -11.93 3.76
CA GLN A 127 8.10 -13.04 3.36
C GLN A 127 8.80 -13.80 2.25
N SER A 128 8.88 -15.12 2.37
CA SER A 128 9.45 -15.96 1.33
C SER A 128 8.71 -17.28 1.23
N SER A 129 8.68 -17.85 0.03
CA SER A 129 8.21 -19.20 -0.19
C SER A 129 9.04 -19.90 -1.25
N ALA A 130 9.16 -21.22 -1.12
CA ALA A 130 9.97 -22.04 -1.98
C ALA A 130 9.31 -23.41 -2.21
N GLY A 131 9.27 -23.86 -3.46
CA GLY A 131 8.75 -25.17 -3.80
C GLY A 131 7.25 -25.32 -3.60
N TYR A 132 6.44 -24.46 -4.20
CA TYR A 132 4.98 -24.49 -4.10
C TYR A 132 4.30 -25.17 -5.30
N CYS A 133 3.01 -25.53 -5.13
CA CYS A 133 2.19 -26.20 -6.15
C CYS A 133 2.78 -27.55 -6.63
N GLY A 134 3.46 -28.28 -5.74
CA GLY A 134 4.08 -29.57 -6.07
C GLY A 134 5.38 -29.49 -6.86
N HIS A 135 5.90 -28.28 -7.12
CA HIS A 135 7.15 -28.04 -7.83
C HIS A 135 8.31 -27.73 -6.88
N LEU A 136 9.54 -27.89 -7.37
CA LEU A 136 10.76 -27.69 -6.59
C LEU A 136 11.27 -26.25 -6.70
N LEU A 137 12.01 -25.80 -5.68
CA LEU A 137 12.76 -24.55 -5.72
C LEU A 137 13.70 -24.47 -6.92
N SER A 138 14.38 -25.56 -7.25
CA SER A 138 15.30 -25.67 -8.40
C SER A 138 14.64 -25.42 -9.76
N GLU A 139 13.32 -25.55 -9.84
CA GLU A 139 12.52 -25.25 -11.03
C GLU A 139 12.08 -23.78 -11.09
N GLY A 140 12.56 -22.94 -10.16
CA GLY A 140 12.22 -21.52 -10.11
C GLY A 140 10.85 -21.22 -9.47
N TYR A 141 10.31 -22.14 -8.68
CA TYR A 141 9.08 -21.89 -7.90
C TYR A 141 9.43 -21.28 -6.56
N SER A 142 9.75 -20.00 -6.58
CA SER A 142 10.10 -19.23 -5.39
C SER A 142 9.67 -17.78 -5.51
N ASN A 143 9.40 -17.18 -4.36
CA ASN A 143 9.25 -15.74 -4.24
C ASN A 143 9.85 -15.28 -2.92
N ASN A 144 10.30 -14.04 -2.87
CA ASN A 144 10.71 -13.35 -1.66
C ASN A 144 10.32 -11.87 -1.75
N ASN A 145 10.01 -11.30 -0.61
CA ASN A 145 9.83 -9.86 -0.44
C ASN A 145 10.41 -9.48 0.91
N THR A 146 11.38 -8.59 0.91
CA THR A 146 12.00 -8.03 2.12
C THR A 146 11.83 -6.53 2.09
N GLU A 147 11.29 -5.95 3.13
CA GLU A 147 11.08 -4.51 3.23
C GLU A 147 11.59 -3.98 4.56
N ILE A 148 12.32 -2.87 4.52
CA ILE A 148 12.72 -2.09 5.70
C ILE A 148 12.12 -0.70 5.53
N LYS A 149 11.42 -0.21 6.54
CA LYS A 149 10.90 1.16 6.59
C LYS A 149 11.41 1.89 7.81
N VAL A 150 11.71 3.15 7.64
CA VAL A 150 12.08 4.08 8.70
C VAL A 150 11.22 5.32 8.54
N ASN A 151 10.51 5.67 9.61
CA ASN A 151 9.74 6.90 9.69
C ASN A 151 10.16 7.65 10.94
N LYS A 152 10.38 8.97 10.84
CA LYS A 152 10.70 9.84 11.98
C LYS A 152 9.99 11.17 11.83
N SER A 153 9.37 11.64 12.91
CA SER A 153 8.78 12.97 12.98
C SER A 153 9.49 13.81 14.03
N ILE A 154 9.67 15.09 13.76
CA ILE A 154 10.29 16.06 14.66
C ILE A 154 9.35 17.26 14.73
N SER A 155 8.93 17.61 15.95
CA SER A 155 8.04 18.75 16.19
C SER A 155 8.78 19.85 16.92
N LEU A 156 8.91 21.02 16.29
CA LEU A 156 9.57 22.20 16.83
C LEU A 156 8.58 23.37 16.85
N LYS A 157 7.77 23.49 17.89
CA LYS A 157 6.71 24.50 18.01
C LYS A 157 5.77 24.46 16.79
N ASN A 158 5.98 25.38 15.84
CA ASN A 158 5.16 25.52 14.63
C ASN A 158 5.75 24.83 13.40
N LEU A 159 6.91 24.19 13.54
CA LEU A 159 7.60 23.50 12.47
C LEU A 159 7.53 21.98 12.71
N PHE A 160 7.07 21.25 11.71
CA PHE A 160 6.97 19.81 11.70
C PHE A 160 7.82 19.26 10.55
N ILE A 161 8.69 18.32 10.87
CA ILE A 161 9.54 17.65 9.89
C ILE A 161 9.24 16.16 9.96
N THR A 162 8.96 15.53 8.81
CA THR A 162 8.86 14.07 8.70
C THR A 162 9.89 13.56 7.73
N LEU A 163 10.54 12.46 8.10
CA LEU A 163 11.52 11.76 7.29
C LEU A 163 11.06 10.32 7.11
N ASP A 164 10.90 9.91 5.86
CA ASP A 164 10.51 8.58 5.46
C ASP A 164 11.62 7.95 4.63
N GLY A 165 11.93 6.70 4.89
CA GLY A 165 12.87 5.93 4.11
C GLY A 165 12.42 4.49 3.98
N SER A 166 12.63 3.87 2.82
CA SER A 166 12.39 2.45 2.66
C SER A 166 13.42 1.79 1.74
N TYR A 167 13.69 0.53 2.03
CA TYR A 167 14.38 -0.39 1.16
C TYR A 167 13.49 -1.60 0.93
N GLN A 168 13.33 -2.02 -0.30
CA GLN A 168 12.58 -3.21 -0.66
C GLN A 168 13.39 -4.05 -1.64
N ASP A 169 13.46 -5.35 -1.37
CA ASP A 169 14.00 -6.39 -2.24
C ASP A 169 12.91 -7.42 -2.52
N MET A 170 12.57 -7.60 -3.79
CA MET A 170 11.59 -8.59 -4.25
C MET A 170 12.22 -9.52 -5.27
N GLY A 171 11.96 -10.82 -5.13
CA GLY A 171 12.39 -11.84 -6.08
C GLY A 171 11.24 -12.74 -6.50
N ASN A 172 11.18 -13.06 -7.79
CA ASN A 172 10.23 -14.02 -8.35
C ASN A 172 10.96 -14.98 -9.29
N GLY A 173 10.89 -16.27 -8.98
CA GLY A 173 11.45 -17.32 -9.83
C GLY A 173 10.62 -17.51 -11.10
N LEU A 174 11.27 -17.78 -12.23
CA LEU A 174 10.64 -17.84 -13.55
C LEU A 174 10.01 -19.20 -13.91
N GLN A 175 9.93 -20.14 -12.96
CA GLN A 175 9.18 -21.40 -13.11
C GLN A 175 9.57 -22.19 -14.37
N SER A 176 10.86 -22.25 -14.68
CA SER A 176 11.40 -22.91 -15.89
C SER A 176 10.80 -22.37 -17.21
N LYS A 177 10.29 -21.13 -17.25
CA LYS A 177 9.77 -20.50 -18.47
C LYS A 177 10.87 -19.80 -19.29
N ALA A 178 12.08 -19.75 -18.76
CA ALA A 178 13.26 -19.23 -19.47
C ALA A 178 14.40 -20.24 -19.38
N GLU A 179 15.14 -20.42 -20.47
CA GLU A 179 16.28 -21.37 -20.52
C GLU A 179 17.49 -20.84 -19.75
N SER A 180 17.72 -19.54 -19.80
CA SER A 180 18.94 -18.91 -19.28
C SER A 180 18.74 -18.04 -18.06
N ILE A 181 17.51 -17.77 -17.66
CA ILE A 181 17.17 -16.90 -16.54
C ILE A 181 16.36 -17.68 -15.51
N SER A 182 16.81 -17.68 -14.27
CA SER A 182 16.15 -18.39 -13.17
C SER A 182 15.15 -17.54 -12.39
N SER A 183 15.41 -16.24 -12.25
CA SER A 183 14.54 -15.32 -11.49
C SER A 183 14.70 -13.88 -11.94
N ILE A 184 13.70 -13.07 -11.59
CA ILE A 184 13.73 -11.61 -11.65
C ILE A 184 13.83 -11.10 -10.22
N ASN A 185 14.77 -10.18 -9.98
CA ASN A 185 14.96 -9.52 -8.69
C ASN A 185 14.82 -8.01 -8.86
N GLN A 186 14.21 -7.35 -7.88
CA GLN A 186 13.87 -5.93 -7.90
C GLN A 186 14.29 -5.29 -6.57
N ASP A 187 15.21 -4.34 -6.63
CA ASP A 187 15.65 -3.54 -5.50
C ASP A 187 15.07 -2.13 -5.61
N THR A 188 14.52 -1.62 -4.53
CA THR A 188 14.06 -0.24 -4.44
C THR A 188 14.61 0.42 -3.19
N VAL A 189 15.13 1.62 -3.35
CA VAL A 189 15.46 2.52 -2.25
C VAL A 189 14.67 3.79 -2.44
N PHE A 190 13.94 4.19 -1.42
CA PHE A 190 13.14 5.41 -1.42
C PHE A 190 13.46 6.25 -0.20
N GLY A 191 13.50 7.57 -0.37
CA GLY A 191 13.64 8.54 0.70
C GLY A 191 12.77 9.76 0.44
N LYS A 192 12.11 10.26 1.49
CA LYS A 192 11.29 11.48 1.44
C LYS A 192 11.46 12.29 2.71
N GLY A 193 11.66 13.58 2.56
CA GLY A 193 11.61 14.55 3.64
C GLY A 193 10.47 15.54 3.41
N ASN A 194 9.64 15.76 4.43
CA ASN A 194 8.58 16.77 4.40
C ASN A 194 8.82 17.79 5.51
N LEU A 195 8.52 19.03 5.23
CA LEU A 195 8.56 20.14 6.16
C LEU A 195 7.22 20.87 6.12
N LEU A 196 6.59 21.08 7.27
CA LEU A 196 5.39 21.88 7.43
C LEU A 196 5.63 22.96 8.47
N TRP A 197 5.47 24.21 8.08
CA TRP A 197 5.59 25.38 8.94
C TRP A 197 4.23 26.08 9.07
N ASN A 198 3.63 25.98 10.24
CA ASN A 198 2.40 26.68 10.58
C ASN A 198 2.70 28.11 11.02
N LEU A 199 2.21 29.06 10.26
CA LEU A 199 2.38 30.48 10.50
C LEU A 199 1.17 31.07 11.26
N PRO A 200 1.29 32.25 11.89
CA PRO A 200 0.17 32.92 12.54
C PRO A 200 -1.00 33.15 11.59
N LYS A 201 -2.21 33.26 12.14
CA LYS A 201 -3.46 33.59 11.43
C LYS A 201 -3.91 32.54 10.39
N GLY A 202 -3.48 31.28 10.54
CA GLY A 202 -3.89 30.18 9.68
C GLY A 202 -3.11 30.04 8.38
N PHE A 203 -2.02 30.78 8.19
CA PHE A 203 -1.11 30.54 7.06
C PHE A 203 -0.22 29.34 7.32
N PHE A 204 0.14 28.64 6.26
CA PHE A 204 1.12 27.55 6.31
C PHE A 204 1.99 27.52 5.06
N ILE A 205 3.17 26.96 5.22
CA ILE A 205 4.08 26.63 4.13
C ILE A 205 4.51 25.19 4.34
N SER A 206 4.41 24.37 3.31
CA SER A 206 4.97 23.03 3.33
C SER A 206 5.87 22.80 2.12
N SER A 207 6.89 21.99 2.30
CA SER A 207 7.76 21.56 1.22
C SER A 207 8.13 20.10 1.40
N TYR A 208 8.42 19.44 0.30
CA TYR A 208 8.97 18.08 0.34
C TYR A 208 10.08 17.91 -0.70
N ALA A 209 10.93 16.95 -0.44
CA ALA A 209 11.85 16.39 -1.41
C ALA A 209 11.84 14.87 -1.28
N ASP A 210 11.78 14.17 -2.40
CA ASP A 210 11.84 12.72 -2.47
C ASP A 210 12.84 12.25 -3.52
N SER A 211 13.33 11.04 -3.33
CA SER A 211 14.17 10.36 -4.31
C SER A 211 13.87 8.86 -4.29
N GLU A 212 13.92 8.24 -5.47
CA GLU A 212 13.77 6.81 -5.63
C GLU A 212 14.86 6.28 -6.54
N PHE A 213 15.48 5.20 -6.11
CA PHE A 213 16.35 4.38 -6.94
C PHE A 213 15.73 3.00 -7.05
N TYR A 214 15.53 2.53 -8.27
CA TYR A 214 14.99 1.23 -8.59
C TYR A 214 15.95 0.49 -9.52
N ASN A 215 16.13 -0.80 -9.26
CA ASN A 215 16.93 -1.67 -10.08
C ASN A 215 16.27 -3.04 -10.20
N ARG A 216 15.92 -3.43 -11.41
CA ARG A 216 15.49 -4.79 -11.72
C ARG A 216 16.57 -5.50 -12.50
N PHE A 217 16.88 -6.72 -12.12
CA PHE A 217 17.85 -7.55 -12.82
C PHE A 217 17.41 -9.01 -12.89
N SER A 218 17.79 -9.67 -13.98
CA SER A 218 17.56 -11.08 -14.17
C SER A 218 18.73 -11.89 -13.65
N ALA A 219 18.47 -12.93 -12.85
CA ALA A 219 19.49 -13.87 -12.42
C ALA A 219 19.66 -14.95 -13.49
N PHE A 220 20.88 -15.11 -14.02
CA PHE A 220 21.19 -16.10 -15.04
C PHE A 220 21.49 -17.46 -14.43
N THR A 221 21.06 -18.52 -15.13
CA THR A 221 21.40 -19.89 -14.78
C THR A 221 22.88 -20.16 -15.11
N TYR A 222 23.61 -20.86 -14.23
CA TYR A 222 25.06 -20.98 -14.25
C TYR A 222 25.63 -21.72 -15.49
N ASN A 223 24.84 -22.36 -16.34
CA ASN A 223 25.28 -23.22 -17.45
C ASN A 223 25.23 -22.58 -18.84
N SER A 224 24.92 -21.29 -18.97
CA SER A 224 24.91 -20.65 -20.29
C SER A 224 26.29 -20.12 -20.66
N SER A 225 27.13 -20.98 -21.19
CA SER A 225 28.44 -20.63 -21.82
C SER A 225 28.28 -20.02 -23.22
N GLU A 226 27.08 -19.91 -23.73
CA GLU A 226 26.77 -19.24 -24.98
C GLU A 226 26.38 -17.77 -24.71
N GLU A 227 26.92 -16.89 -25.53
CA GLU A 227 26.62 -15.46 -25.54
C GLU A 227 25.12 -15.26 -25.84
N PHE A 228 24.31 -15.24 -24.79
CA PHE A 228 22.86 -15.22 -24.91
C PHE A 228 22.41 -13.84 -25.36
N THR A 229 21.93 -13.71 -26.56
CA THR A 229 21.37 -12.49 -27.12
C THR A 229 19.95 -12.29 -26.62
N CYS A 230 19.85 -11.67 -25.46
CA CYS A 230 18.59 -11.27 -24.85
C CYS A 230 18.45 -9.74 -24.93
N PRO A 231 17.28 -9.20 -25.20
CA PRO A 231 17.07 -7.76 -25.17
C PRO A 231 17.45 -7.15 -23.81
N ASP A 232 18.00 -5.93 -23.82
CA ASP A 232 18.47 -5.31 -22.58
C ASP A 232 17.36 -5.11 -21.55
N TRP A 233 16.13 -4.81 -21.98
CA TRP A 233 14.98 -4.69 -21.11
C TRP A 233 14.57 -5.99 -20.40
N VAL A 234 15.01 -7.14 -20.89
CA VAL A 234 14.86 -8.44 -20.22
C VAL A 234 15.96 -8.62 -19.17
N LYS A 235 17.20 -8.19 -19.46
CA LYS A 235 18.35 -8.37 -18.56
C LYS A 235 18.26 -7.52 -17.32
N ASN A 236 18.00 -6.22 -17.50
CA ASN A 236 17.94 -5.27 -16.39
C ASN A 236 17.09 -4.04 -16.75
N SER A 237 16.66 -3.34 -15.72
CA SER A 237 16.10 -2.01 -15.78
C SER A 237 16.59 -1.23 -14.56
N MET A 238 17.11 -0.05 -14.78
CA MET A 238 17.56 0.84 -13.72
C MET A 238 16.85 2.17 -13.87
N PHE A 239 16.37 2.71 -12.78
CA PHE A 239 15.60 3.94 -12.76
C PHE A 239 15.97 4.77 -11.55
N PHE A 240 16.14 6.07 -11.77
CA PHE A 240 16.33 7.04 -10.71
C PHE A 240 15.39 8.22 -10.89
N SER A 241 14.75 8.67 -9.81
CA SER A 241 13.91 9.86 -9.83
C SER A 241 14.18 10.74 -8.61
N VAL A 242 14.00 12.03 -8.81
CA VAL A 242 13.99 13.05 -7.75
C VAL A 242 12.76 13.91 -7.93
N GLY A 243 12.05 14.17 -6.84
CA GLY A 243 10.90 15.06 -6.79
C GLY A 243 11.08 16.12 -5.70
N THR A 244 10.51 17.28 -5.92
CA THR A 244 10.40 18.34 -4.91
C THR A 244 9.11 19.11 -5.10
N GLY A 245 8.53 19.57 -4.00
CA GLY A 245 7.34 20.40 -4.03
C GLY A 245 7.33 21.46 -2.94
N LEU A 246 6.69 22.56 -3.25
CA LEU A 246 6.40 23.66 -2.35
C LEU A 246 4.90 23.94 -2.37
N ASN A 247 4.30 24.07 -1.21
CA ASN A 247 2.91 24.44 -1.06
C ASN A 247 2.80 25.57 -0.03
N ALA A 248 2.02 26.59 -0.32
CA ALA A 248 1.78 27.71 0.58
C ALA A 248 0.29 28.05 0.57
N GLY A 249 -0.30 28.12 1.75
CA GLY A 249 -1.75 28.32 1.84
C GLY A 249 -2.24 28.97 3.11
N TRP A 250 -3.55 29.07 3.18
CA TRP A 250 -4.27 29.62 4.31
C TRP A 250 -5.48 28.78 4.65
N LYS A 251 -5.71 28.57 5.95
CA LYS A 251 -6.85 27.83 6.49
C LYS A 251 -7.52 28.61 7.61
N GLY A 252 -8.80 28.86 7.46
CA GLY A 252 -9.58 29.54 8.51
C GLY A 252 -11.05 29.69 8.16
N LYS A 253 -11.91 29.72 9.19
CA LYS A 253 -13.36 29.92 9.04
C LYS A 253 -14.05 28.98 8.02
N GLY A 254 -13.59 27.73 7.95
CA GLY A 254 -14.14 26.75 7.00
C GLY A 254 -13.66 26.91 5.56
N ILE A 255 -12.72 27.80 5.29
CA ILE A 255 -12.09 27.98 3.99
C ILE A 255 -10.62 27.53 4.08
N GLU A 256 -10.18 26.82 3.08
CA GLU A 256 -8.78 26.47 2.88
C GLU A 256 -8.42 26.74 1.42
N THR A 257 -7.29 27.39 1.20
CA THR A 257 -6.75 27.65 -0.13
C THR A 257 -5.24 27.50 -0.09
N ALA A 258 -4.68 26.93 -1.12
CA ALA A 258 -3.23 26.84 -1.26
C ALA A 258 -2.79 26.95 -2.72
N PHE A 259 -1.51 27.26 -2.89
CA PHE A 259 -0.81 27.25 -4.16
C PHE A 259 0.34 26.26 -4.05
N ASP A 260 0.48 25.41 -5.03
CA ASP A 260 1.53 24.41 -5.09
C ASP A 260 2.41 24.58 -6.33
N ALA A 261 3.66 24.21 -6.19
CA ALA A 261 4.62 24.08 -7.27
C ALA A 261 5.40 22.79 -7.06
N VAL A 262 5.40 21.90 -8.05
CA VAL A 262 6.06 20.61 -7.99
C VAL A 262 6.97 20.45 -9.18
N TYR A 263 8.14 19.88 -8.96
CA TYR A 263 9.08 19.51 -10.01
C TYR A 263 9.58 18.09 -9.76
N SER A 264 9.65 17.30 -10.82
CA SER A 264 10.26 15.97 -10.79
C SER A 264 11.13 15.74 -12.03
N PHE A 265 12.20 14.99 -11.81
CA PHE A 265 13.17 14.59 -12.82
C PHE A 265 13.39 13.08 -12.73
N THR A 266 13.57 12.44 -13.90
CA THR A 266 13.96 11.04 -14.00
C THR A 266 15.19 10.88 -14.90
N ASP A 267 15.98 9.84 -14.67
CA ASP A 267 17.15 9.50 -15.51
C ASP A 267 16.78 9.12 -16.95
N THR A 268 15.52 8.76 -17.20
CA THR A 268 14.95 8.60 -18.55
C THR A 268 14.72 9.93 -19.26
N LYS A 269 15.27 11.04 -18.71
CA LYS A 269 15.16 12.41 -19.21
C LYS A 269 13.74 12.98 -19.24
N VAL A 270 12.85 12.43 -18.43
CA VAL A 270 11.54 13.03 -18.23
C VAL A 270 11.63 14.10 -17.16
N ASN A 271 11.30 15.32 -17.55
CA ASN A 271 11.14 16.47 -16.67
C ASN A 271 9.65 16.80 -16.60
N ARG A 272 9.13 16.89 -15.39
CA ARG A 272 7.76 17.26 -15.13
C ARG A 272 7.71 18.40 -14.13
N GLY A 273 7.06 19.49 -14.49
CA GLY A 273 6.78 20.62 -13.63
C GLY A 273 5.29 20.88 -13.54
N SER A 274 4.78 21.24 -12.37
CA SER A 274 3.39 21.70 -12.23
C SER A 274 3.32 22.89 -11.29
N VAL A 275 2.37 23.79 -11.59
CA VAL A 275 1.96 24.88 -10.70
C VAL A 275 0.46 24.83 -10.59
N GLY A 276 -0.05 24.80 -9.38
CA GLY A 276 -1.47 24.59 -9.12
C GLY A 276 -2.03 25.48 -8.02
N ALA A 277 -3.32 25.42 -7.87
CA ALA A 277 -4.05 25.99 -6.76
C ALA A 277 -5.21 25.10 -6.36
N ASP A 278 -5.44 25.01 -5.07
CA ASP A 278 -6.59 24.35 -4.49
C ASP A 278 -7.44 25.32 -3.66
N PHE A 279 -8.71 25.04 -3.64
CA PHE A 279 -9.69 25.75 -2.85
C PHE A 279 -10.67 24.76 -2.25
N SER A 280 -10.96 24.90 -0.96
CA SER A 280 -12.06 24.20 -0.33
C SER A 280 -12.84 25.11 0.63
N TRP A 281 -14.14 24.88 0.65
CA TRP A 281 -15.06 25.49 1.63
C TRP A 281 -15.84 24.40 2.34
N LYS A 282 -15.87 24.46 3.65
CA LYS A 282 -16.53 23.47 4.50
C LYS A 282 -17.44 24.15 5.52
N ASN A 283 -18.63 23.60 5.70
CA ASN A 283 -19.50 23.86 6.84
C ASN A 283 -19.84 22.51 7.53
N ASP A 284 -20.78 22.50 8.48
CA ASP A 284 -21.17 21.30 9.25
C ASP A 284 -21.75 20.16 8.41
N TYR A 285 -22.20 20.44 7.19
CA TYR A 285 -22.92 19.50 6.34
C TYR A 285 -22.28 19.28 4.97
N ILE A 286 -21.58 20.29 4.44
CA ILE A 286 -21.12 20.29 3.06
C ILE A 286 -19.66 20.76 3.01
N LYS A 287 -18.83 20.04 2.23
CA LYS A 287 -17.53 20.49 1.78
C LYS A 287 -17.56 20.59 0.25
N LEU A 288 -17.29 21.77 -0.29
CA LEU A 288 -17.02 22.01 -1.70
C LEU A 288 -15.50 22.10 -1.88
N PHE A 289 -14.96 21.52 -2.92
CA PHE A 289 -13.53 21.63 -3.20
C PHE A 289 -13.28 21.65 -4.70
N THR A 290 -12.21 22.29 -5.08
CA THR A 290 -11.66 22.27 -6.44
C THR A 290 -10.16 22.43 -6.37
N ASP A 291 -9.46 21.76 -7.24
CA ASP A 291 -8.04 21.92 -7.52
C ASP A 291 -7.84 22.04 -9.02
N PHE A 292 -6.81 22.74 -9.45
CA PHE A 292 -6.35 22.78 -10.82
C PHE A 292 -4.85 23.03 -10.85
N ALA A 293 -4.19 22.52 -11.89
CA ALA A 293 -2.76 22.75 -12.10
C ALA A 293 -2.44 22.93 -13.58
N PHE A 294 -1.35 23.61 -13.85
CA PHE A 294 -0.70 23.62 -15.16
C PHE A 294 0.48 22.65 -15.08
N VAL A 295 0.44 21.59 -15.87
CA VAL A 295 1.45 20.54 -15.89
C VAL A 295 2.21 20.61 -17.21
N PHE A 296 3.53 20.72 -17.12
CA PHE A 296 4.46 20.63 -18.21
C PHE A 296 5.26 19.35 -18.07
N SER A 297 5.32 18.53 -19.09
CA SER A 297 6.09 17.29 -19.09
C SER A 297 6.74 17.05 -20.44
N THR A 298 8.00 16.64 -20.43
CA THR A 298 8.71 16.22 -21.65
C THR A 298 8.25 14.86 -22.17
N SER A 299 7.39 14.17 -21.42
CA SER A 299 6.77 12.90 -21.83
C SER A 299 5.34 13.05 -22.37
N LEU A 300 4.81 14.27 -22.47
CA LEU A 300 3.55 14.54 -23.16
C LEU A 300 3.74 14.31 -24.66
N ASN A 301 2.84 13.49 -25.23
CA ASN A 301 2.77 13.34 -26.68
C ASN A 301 2.38 14.71 -27.26
N ASP A 302 2.11 15.00 -28.37
CA ASP A 302 1.70 16.17 -29.14
C ASP A 302 1.42 17.51 -28.42
N ASN A 303 1.27 17.53 -27.10
CA ASN A 303 0.98 18.71 -26.29
C ASN A 303 2.13 19.03 -25.34
N SER A 304 2.52 20.29 -25.26
CA SER A 304 3.56 20.76 -24.34
C SER A 304 3.07 20.90 -22.90
N PHE A 305 1.77 20.94 -22.67
CA PHE A 305 1.17 21.06 -21.35
C PHE A 305 -0.24 20.47 -21.29
N VAL A 306 -0.68 20.16 -20.07
CA VAL A 306 -2.05 19.74 -19.75
C VAL A 306 -2.52 20.51 -18.51
N VAL A 307 -3.83 20.74 -18.39
CA VAL A 307 -4.44 21.41 -17.23
C VAL A 307 -5.37 20.42 -16.53
N PRO A 308 -4.81 19.55 -15.65
CA PRO A 308 -5.63 18.72 -14.80
C PRO A 308 -6.43 19.57 -13.82
N PHE A 309 -7.63 19.12 -13.48
CA PHE A 309 -8.48 19.73 -12.48
C PHE A 309 -9.39 18.70 -11.83
N THR A 310 -9.78 18.95 -10.59
CA THR A 310 -10.82 18.23 -9.87
C THR A 310 -11.84 19.23 -9.35
N ALA A 311 -13.11 18.87 -9.38
CA ALA A 311 -14.15 19.56 -8.64
C ALA A 311 -15.02 18.52 -7.92
N GLY A 312 -15.43 18.82 -6.69
CA GLY A 312 -16.22 17.88 -5.94
C GLY A 312 -17.02 18.50 -4.79
N ILE A 313 -17.97 17.69 -4.33
CA ILE A 313 -18.82 17.97 -3.19
C ILE A 313 -18.88 16.75 -2.28
N ASN A 314 -18.62 16.96 -0.99
CA ASN A 314 -18.90 16.00 0.05
C ASN A 314 -20.02 16.57 0.93
N ALA A 315 -21.08 15.80 1.16
CA ALA A 315 -22.19 16.19 1.99
C ALA A 315 -22.42 15.14 3.09
N SER A 316 -22.67 15.58 4.32
CA SER A 316 -22.90 14.70 5.47
C SER A 316 -24.12 15.15 6.23
N PHE A 317 -25.14 14.30 6.33
CA PHE A 317 -26.42 14.64 6.93
C PHE A 317 -26.74 13.70 8.10
N PRO A 318 -27.22 14.24 9.24
CA PRO A 318 -27.73 13.42 10.32
C PRO A 318 -28.99 12.67 9.85
N VAL A 319 -29.16 11.44 10.29
CA VAL A 319 -30.37 10.64 10.00
C VAL A 319 -31.02 10.20 11.30
N TYR A 320 -32.35 10.21 11.33
CA TYR A 320 -33.14 9.92 12.53
C TYR A 320 -33.00 8.51 13.09
N PHE A 321 -32.51 7.58 12.27
CA PHE A 321 -32.37 6.17 12.65
C PHE A 321 -30.94 5.77 13.03
N SER A 322 -29.99 6.73 13.03
CA SER A 322 -28.58 6.46 13.36
C SER A 322 -27.96 7.67 14.04
N ASP A 323 -27.11 7.44 15.02
CA ASP A 323 -26.29 8.48 15.65
C ASP A 323 -25.15 8.97 14.73
N ARG A 324 -25.00 8.33 13.58
CA ARG A 324 -23.99 8.66 12.56
C ARG A 324 -24.61 9.40 11.40
N LYS A 325 -23.79 10.15 10.65
CA LYS A 325 -24.23 10.89 9.46
C LYS A 325 -24.16 10.00 8.21
N VAL A 326 -25.12 10.12 7.32
CA VAL A 326 -25.01 9.64 5.93
C VAL A 326 -24.06 10.57 5.19
N SER A 327 -23.13 10.01 4.44
CA SER A 327 -22.20 10.78 3.62
C SER A 327 -22.44 10.54 2.14
N LEU A 328 -22.41 11.61 1.36
CA LEU A 328 -22.44 11.60 -0.11
C LEU A 328 -21.18 12.29 -0.61
N ALA A 329 -20.47 11.66 -1.55
CA ALA A 329 -19.34 12.27 -2.22
C ALA A 329 -19.53 12.17 -3.73
N LEU A 330 -19.34 13.28 -4.43
CA LEU A 330 -19.33 13.37 -5.89
C LEU A 330 -18.12 14.20 -6.29
N GLN A 331 -17.32 13.66 -7.18
CA GLN A 331 -16.18 14.39 -7.74
C GLN A 331 -15.94 13.98 -9.19
N GLY A 332 -15.27 14.84 -9.94
CA GLY A 332 -14.85 14.55 -11.30
C GLY A 332 -13.92 15.63 -11.83
N GLY A 333 -13.31 15.33 -12.95
CA GLY A 333 -12.36 16.22 -13.58
C GLY A 333 -11.44 15.53 -14.57
N LEU A 334 -10.29 16.13 -14.80
CA LEU A 334 -9.18 15.61 -15.59
C LEU A 334 -8.00 15.36 -14.68
N LYS A 335 -7.50 14.12 -14.64
CA LYS A 335 -6.25 13.76 -13.96
C LYS A 335 -5.11 13.72 -14.95
N SER A 336 -3.91 14.05 -14.51
CA SER A 336 -2.67 13.85 -15.26
C SER A 336 -1.60 13.31 -14.32
N GLU A 337 -1.01 12.18 -14.66
CA GLU A 337 -0.05 11.45 -13.83
C GLU A 337 1.09 10.90 -14.68
N GLN A 338 2.31 11.12 -14.21
CA GLN A 338 3.51 10.46 -14.71
C GLN A 338 3.83 9.27 -13.81
N LYS A 339 3.59 8.06 -14.31
CA LYS A 339 4.00 6.84 -13.61
C LYS A 339 5.46 6.53 -13.87
N LYS A 340 6.13 6.02 -12.84
CA LYS A 340 7.52 5.60 -12.89
C LYS A 340 7.61 4.16 -13.44
N ILE A 341 8.78 3.78 -13.94
CA ILE A 341 9.07 2.39 -14.36
C ILE A 341 8.83 1.42 -13.19
N SER A 342 9.28 1.80 -12.01
CA SER A 342 9.11 1.03 -10.77
C SER A 342 7.64 0.75 -10.43
N ASP A 343 6.73 1.71 -10.70
CA ASP A 343 5.30 1.54 -10.44
C ASP A 343 4.70 0.42 -11.29
N TYR A 344 5.16 0.28 -12.52
CA TYR A 344 4.69 -0.78 -13.42
C TYR A 344 5.28 -2.14 -13.07
N GLU A 345 6.60 -2.23 -12.96
CA GLU A 345 7.29 -3.50 -12.78
C GLU A 345 7.06 -4.11 -11.39
N LYS A 346 6.80 -3.31 -10.35
CA LYS A 346 6.38 -3.82 -9.04
C LYS A 346 4.92 -4.29 -9.04
N LYS A 347 4.05 -3.59 -9.75
CA LYS A 347 2.64 -3.94 -9.83
C LYS A 347 2.39 -5.22 -10.59
N TYR A 348 3.09 -5.42 -11.71
CA TYR A 348 2.88 -6.53 -12.62
C TYR A 348 4.07 -7.49 -12.60
N LYS A 349 3.87 -8.65 -11.98
CA LYS A 349 4.91 -9.68 -11.88
C LYS A 349 5.29 -10.22 -13.26
N PHE A 350 6.52 -10.68 -13.40
CA PHE A 350 7.07 -11.28 -14.62
C PHE A 350 7.06 -10.35 -15.83
N THR A 351 7.18 -9.07 -15.61
CA THR A 351 7.19 -8.07 -16.68
C THR A 351 8.48 -7.25 -16.69
N GLY A 352 8.80 -6.69 -17.86
CA GLY A 352 9.92 -5.78 -18.05
C GLY A 352 9.56 -4.68 -19.04
N LEU A 353 9.90 -3.44 -18.70
CA LEU A 353 9.60 -2.27 -19.51
C LEU A 353 10.67 -2.06 -20.59
N SER A 354 10.23 -2.10 -21.85
CA SER A 354 11.03 -1.74 -23.03
C SER A 354 10.76 -0.30 -23.51
N ILE A 355 9.76 0.35 -22.95
CA ILE A 355 9.23 1.64 -23.38
C ILE A 355 9.20 2.59 -22.17
N VAL A 356 9.63 3.83 -22.38
CA VAL A 356 9.54 4.86 -21.32
C VAL A 356 8.07 5.25 -21.12
N PRO A 357 7.55 5.21 -19.87
CA PRO A 357 6.19 5.64 -19.59
C PRO A 357 5.97 7.10 -19.97
N THR A 358 4.84 7.38 -20.64
CA THR A 358 4.41 8.74 -20.97
C THR A 358 3.47 9.29 -19.90
N GLU A 359 3.27 10.60 -19.89
CA GLU A 359 2.25 11.25 -19.06
C GLU A 359 0.87 10.69 -19.44
N GLN A 360 0.12 10.24 -18.43
CA GLN A 360 -1.23 9.71 -18.61
C GLN A 360 -2.24 10.75 -18.17
N SER A 361 -3.23 11.00 -19.02
CA SER A 361 -4.33 11.92 -18.72
C SER A 361 -5.66 11.20 -18.87
N ASP A 362 -6.52 11.30 -17.87
CA ASP A 362 -7.82 10.63 -17.86
C ASP A 362 -8.91 11.59 -17.39
N TRP A 363 -10.02 11.63 -18.13
CA TRP A 363 -11.28 12.13 -17.58
C TRP A 363 -11.82 11.13 -16.57
N TYR A 364 -12.31 11.61 -15.44
CA TYR A 364 -12.87 10.73 -14.42
C TYR A 364 -14.07 11.36 -13.71
N SER A 365 -14.92 10.51 -13.18
CA SER A 365 -15.96 10.86 -12.22
C SER A 365 -16.11 9.75 -11.18
N SER A 366 -16.43 10.11 -9.94
CA SER A 366 -16.67 9.19 -8.84
C SER A 366 -17.86 9.66 -8.02
N PHE A 367 -18.75 8.73 -7.73
CA PHE A 367 -19.88 8.94 -6.84
C PHE A 367 -19.85 7.87 -5.75
N ARG A 368 -20.01 8.31 -4.49
CA ARG A 368 -20.00 7.43 -3.32
C ARG A 368 -21.06 7.81 -2.31
N VAL A 369 -21.67 6.79 -1.70
CA VAL A 369 -22.67 6.92 -0.63
C VAL A 369 -22.27 6.02 0.51
N THR A 370 -22.10 6.59 1.70
CA THR A 370 -21.87 5.84 2.95
C THR A 370 -23.09 5.94 3.83
N LEU A 371 -23.67 4.79 4.17
CA LEU A 371 -24.89 4.64 4.96
C LEU A 371 -24.59 3.95 6.29
N PRO A 372 -24.45 4.66 7.40
CA PRO A 372 -24.40 4.05 8.72
C PRO A 372 -25.81 3.72 9.19
N LEU A 373 -26.30 2.53 8.89
CA LEU A 373 -27.71 2.14 9.10
C LEU A 373 -28.12 1.97 10.57
N LYS A 374 -27.21 1.72 11.47
CA LYS A 374 -27.28 1.68 12.96
C LYS A 374 -25.90 1.38 13.48
N SER A 375 -25.69 1.36 14.80
CA SER A 375 -24.40 0.97 15.39
C SER A 375 -23.86 -0.39 14.91
N ALA A 376 -24.74 -1.29 14.45
CA ALA A 376 -24.38 -2.63 13.98
C ALA A 376 -24.21 -2.75 12.46
N PHE A 377 -24.68 -1.78 11.67
CA PHE A 377 -24.73 -1.91 10.20
C PHE A 377 -24.04 -0.71 9.55
N ALA A 378 -23.28 -0.96 8.50
CA ALA A 378 -22.75 0.04 7.59
C ALA A 378 -22.85 -0.46 6.16
N ALA A 379 -23.12 0.41 5.21
CA ALA A 379 -23.09 0.10 3.79
C ALA A 379 -22.43 1.24 3.01
N ASP A 380 -21.55 0.90 2.09
CA ASP A 380 -20.92 1.81 1.14
C ASP A 380 -21.26 1.38 -0.28
N LEU A 381 -21.61 2.34 -1.12
CA LEU A 381 -21.96 2.16 -2.52
C LEU A 381 -21.16 3.16 -3.35
N GLY A 382 -20.72 2.76 -4.53
CA GLY A 382 -20.07 3.72 -5.40
C GLY A 382 -20.05 3.32 -6.86
N VAL A 383 -19.78 4.32 -7.68
CA VAL A 383 -19.59 4.22 -9.12
C VAL A 383 -18.39 5.06 -9.49
N ASP A 384 -17.43 4.46 -10.17
CA ASP A 384 -16.24 5.13 -10.68
C ASP A 384 -16.19 4.96 -12.21
N TYR A 385 -16.00 6.07 -12.91
CA TYR A 385 -15.83 6.11 -14.35
C TYR A 385 -14.52 6.82 -14.71
N SER A 386 -13.79 6.29 -15.66
CA SER A 386 -12.62 6.96 -16.23
C SER A 386 -12.43 6.60 -17.69
N ILE A 387 -11.93 7.55 -18.48
CA ILE A 387 -11.59 7.37 -19.88
C ILE A 387 -10.30 8.12 -20.21
N SER A 388 -9.43 7.50 -21.00
CA SER A 388 -8.20 8.12 -21.47
C SER A 388 -8.48 9.40 -22.24
N ALA A 389 -7.79 10.48 -21.89
CA ALA A 389 -7.94 11.79 -22.51
C ALA A 389 -6.85 12.02 -23.56
N PHE A 390 -7.16 12.81 -24.59
CA PHE A 390 -6.21 13.29 -25.60
C PHE A 390 -5.48 12.18 -26.38
N GLY A 391 -6.10 11.00 -26.54
CA GLY A 391 -5.46 9.85 -27.20
C GLY A 391 -4.26 9.28 -26.44
N ASN A 392 -4.10 9.63 -25.16
CA ASN A 392 -3.05 9.12 -24.31
C ASN A 392 -3.37 7.68 -23.90
N ASN A 393 -2.71 6.75 -24.55
CA ASN A 393 -2.87 5.33 -24.26
C ASN A 393 -2.17 4.96 -22.94
N ARG A 394 -2.81 4.14 -22.12
CA ARG A 394 -2.20 3.58 -20.91
C ARG A 394 -1.23 2.47 -21.30
N LEU A 395 -0.10 2.43 -20.62
CA LEU A 395 0.85 1.35 -20.73
C LEU A 395 0.36 0.17 -19.88
N ILE A 396 0.12 -0.96 -20.52
CA ILE A 396 -0.35 -2.18 -19.87
C ILE A 396 0.53 -3.37 -20.24
N PRO A 397 0.74 -4.36 -19.32
CA PRO A 397 1.48 -5.56 -19.66
C PRO A 397 0.73 -6.39 -20.69
N SER A 398 1.47 -6.94 -21.66
CA SER A 398 0.96 -7.84 -22.67
C SER A 398 1.13 -9.29 -22.22
N TYR A 399 0.18 -9.78 -21.43
CA TYR A 399 0.20 -11.16 -20.92
C TYR A 399 -0.26 -12.20 -21.97
N ASP A 400 0.18 -12.03 -23.21
CA ASP A 400 -0.04 -13.03 -24.24
C ASP A 400 1.11 -14.07 -24.19
N PRO A 401 0.82 -15.37 -24.16
CA PRO A 401 1.84 -16.41 -24.22
C PRO A 401 2.83 -16.26 -25.36
N VAL A 402 2.40 -15.74 -26.51
CA VAL A 402 3.24 -15.49 -27.68
C VAL A 402 4.18 -14.30 -27.47
N ALA A 403 3.83 -13.37 -26.58
CA ALA A 403 4.63 -12.19 -26.27
C ALA A 403 5.69 -12.44 -25.17
N LEU A 404 5.80 -13.68 -24.69
CA LEU A 404 6.79 -14.04 -23.65
C LEU A 404 8.19 -14.11 -24.24
N VAL A 405 9.09 -13.25 -23.79
CA VAL A 405 10.50 -13.24 -24.19
C VAL A 405 11.36 -13.65 -23.01
N ASN A 406 11.97 -14.83 -23.07
CA ASN A 406 12.79 -15.38 -21.99
C ASN A 406 12.13 -15.35 -20.61
N GLY A 407 10.86 -15.73 -20.54
CA GLY A 407 10.10 -15.73 -19.30
C GLY A 407 9.59 -14.36 -18.83
N ILE A 408 9.74 -13.29 -19.62
CA ILE A 408 9.35 -11.93 -19.24
C ILE A 408 8.38 -11.36 -20.28
N TYR A 409 7.28 -10.78 -19.83
CA TYR A 409 6.30 -10.09 -20.66
C TYR A 409 6.70 -8.64 -20.86
N GLY A 410 6.49 -8.12 -22.07
CA GLY A 410 6.62 -6.72 -22.38
C GLY A 410 5.33 -5.93 -22.09
N TYR A 411 5.34 -4.65 -22.46
CA TYR A 411 4.20 -3.74 -22.32
C TYR A 411 3.76 -3.21 -23.68
N ALA A 412 2.49 -2.86 -23.77
CA ALA A 412 1.90 -2.21 -24.93
C ALA A 412 1.02 -1.04 -24.49
N PHE A 413 0.90 -0.02 -25.36
CA PHE A 413 -0.05 1.06 -25.16
C PHE A 413 -1.46 0.62 -25.55
N LYS A 414 -2.44 0.91 -24.71
CA LYS A 414 -3.85 0.64 -24.97
C LYS A 414 -4.70 1.81 -24.47
N GLU A 415 -5.64 2.27 -25.29
CA GLU A 415 -6.73 3.11 -24.80
C GLU A 415 -7.52 2.35 -23.75
N GLN A 416 -7.94 3.04 -22.71
CA GLN A 416 -8.70 2.42 -21.65
C GLN A 416 -9.88 3.30 -21.27
N GLU A 417 -11.05 2.70 -21.28
CA GLU A 417 -12.26 3.22 -20.68
C GLU A 417 -12.66 2.27 -19.55
N ALA A 418 -12.98 2.78 -18.38
CA ALA A 418 -13.33 1.95 -17.23
C ALA A 418 -14.58 2.50 -16.55
N LEU A 419 -15.52 1.61 -16.30
CA LEU A 419 -16.68 1.86 -15.46
C LEU A 419 -16.73 0.75 -14.42
N SER A 420 -16.65 1.11 -13.16
CA SER A 420 -16.76 0.17 -12.04
C SER A 420 -17.84 0.60 -11.07
N THR A 421 -18.45 -0.39 -10.45
CA THR A 421 -19.41 -0.21 -9.36
C THR A 421 -18.98 -1.06 -8.19
N PHE A 422 -19.20 -0.60 -6.99
CA PHE A 422 -18.95 -1.39 -5.79
C PHE A 422 -20.05 -1.24 -4.76
N PHE A 423 -20.16 -2.26 -3.93
CA PHE A 423 -21.05 -2.33 -2.79
C PHE A 423 -20.34 -3.06 -1.67
N ASP A 424 -20.19 -2.40 -0.53
CA ASP A 424 -19.64 -2.96 0.69
C ASP A 424 -20.72 -2.91 1.77
N PHE A 425 -20.94 -4.03 2.45
CA PHE A 425 -21.87 -4.13 3.55
C PHE A 425 -21.18 -4.78 4.73
N THR A 426 -21.29 -4.17 5.92
CA THR A 426 -20.76 -4.71 7.16
C THR A 426 -21.84 -4.77 8.22
N TYR A 427 -21.96 -5.92 8.87
CA TYR A 427 -22.77 -6.14 10.04
C TYR A 427 -21.92 -6.63 11.19
N ARG A 428 -22.09 -6.02 12.37
CA ARG A 428 -21.38 -6.42 13.60
C ARG A 428 -22.39 -6.59 14.72
N TYR A 429 -22.35 -7.74 15.38
CA TYR A 429 -23.18 -8.00 16.54
C TYR A 429 -22.41 -8.79 17.59
N LYS A 430 -22.17 -8.19 18.75
CA LYS A 430 -21.41 -8.80 19.85
C LYS A 430 -20.05 -9.34 19.35
N ILE A 431 -19.89 -10.66 19.36
CA ILE A 431 -18.67 -11.37 18.97
C ILE A 431 -18.62 -11.71 17.46
N PHE A 432 -19.66 -11.41 16.73
CA PHE A 432 -19.79 -11.79 15.31
C PHE A 432 -19.72 -10.56 14.39
N ALA A 433 -18.98 -10.69 13.31
CA ALA A 433 -19.01 -9.72 12.21
C ALA A 433 -19.10 -10.44 10.87
N ILE A 434 -19.84 -9.84 9.94
CA ILE A 434 -19.90 -10.25 8.54
C ILE A 434 -19.68 -9.03 7.65
N THR A 435 -18.84 -9.19 6.64
CA THR A 435 -18.62 -8.19 5.60
C THR A 435 -18.86 -8.84 4.25
N VAL A 436 -19.65 -8.20 3.42
CA VAL A 436 -19.88 -8.58 2.02
C VAL A 436 -19.38 -7.44 1.17
N LYS A 437 -18.48 -7.73 0.24
CA LYS A 437 -18.01 -6.77 -0.76
C LYS A 437 -18.33 -7.32 -2.13
N TRP A 438 -18.80 -6.45 -2.99
CA TRP A 438 -19.02 -6.74 -4.39
C TRP A 438 -18.50 -5.58 -5.22
N TRP A 439 -17.76 -5.88 -6.29
CA TRP A 439 -17.41 -4.90 -7.31
C TRP A 439 -17.48 -5.51 -8.69
N SER A 440 -17.79 -4.66 -9.64
CA SER A 440 -17.94 -5.04 -11.04
C SER A 440 -17.31 -4.03 -11.96
N ASN A 441 -16.54 -4.52 -12.91
CA ASN A 441 -15.95 -3.77 -13.99
C ASN A 441 -16.83 -3.98 -15.25
N TRP A 442 -17.47 -2.93 -15.73
CA TRP A 442 -18.52 -3.03 -16.76
C TRP A 442 -18.01 -2.82 -18.18
N ILE A 443 -16.95 -2.02 -18.34
CA ILE A 443 -16.34 -1.71 -19.63
C ILE A 443 -15.00 -2.43 -19.73
N ASP A 444 -13.92 -1.79 -20.04
CA ASP A 444 -12.61 -2.45 -20.13
C ASP A 444 -12.21 -3.07 -18.80
N LEU A 445 -11.83 -4.35 -18.83
CA LEU A 445 -11.33 -5.01 -17.65
C LEU A 445 -9.90 -4.53 -17.35
N PRO A 446 -9.61 -4.16 -16.10
CA PRO A 446 -8.23 -4.01 -15.66
C PRO A 446 -7.45 -5.30 -15.87
N VAL A 447 -6.15 -5.16 -16.10
CA VAL A 447 -5.28 -6.31 -16.38
C VAL A 447 -5.29 -7.28 -15.19
N LEU A 448 -5.52 -8.55 -15.45
CA LEU A 448 -5.63 -9.65 -14.48
C LEU A 448 -6.86 -9.59 -13.55
N GLU A 449 -7.81 -8.74 -13.81
CA GLU A 449 -9.06 -8.67 -13.06
C GLU A 449 -10.19 -9.37 -13.78
N ASN A 450 -11.20 -9.76 -12.99
CA ASN A 450 -12.43 -10.34 -13.49
C ASN A 450 -13.55 -9.29 -13.49
N LYS A 451 -14.62 -9.56 -14.25
CA LYS A 451 -15.71 -8.62 -14.40
C LYS A 451 -16.52 -8.46 -13.11
N HIS A 452 -16.91 -9.56 -12.48
CA HIS A 452 -17.74 -9.56 -11.27
C HIS A 452 -17.03 -10.28 -10.15
N ASN A 453 -16.80 -9.61 -9.05
CA ASN A 453 -16.05 -10.10 -7.91
C ASN A 453 -16.84 -9.96 -6.62
N PHE A 454 -16.76 -10.98 -5.77
CA PHE A 454 -17.44 -11.05 -4.47
C PHE A 454 -16.45 -11.47 -3.39
N ILE A 455 -16.51 -10.79 -2.25
CA ILE A 455 -15.85 -11.23 -1.02
C ILE A 455 -16.92 -11.38 0.07
N LEU A 456 -16.87 -12.48 0.76
CA LEU A 456 -17.59 -12.72 2.00
C LEU A 456 -16.59 -12.97 3.10
N ASN A 457 -16.55 -12.10 4.10
CA ASN A 457 -15.74 -12.29 5.29
C ASN A 457 -16.66 -12.45 6.51
N MET A 458 -16.45 -13.51 7.27
CA MET A 458 -17.14 -13.80 8.52
C MET A 458 -16.12 -13.97 9.63
N SER A 459 -16.31 -13.28 10.75
CA SER A 459 -15.41 -13.37 11.90
C SER A 459 -16.15 -13.54 13.21
N LEU A 460 -15.52 -14.29 14.11
CA LEU A 460 -15.93 -14.46 15.49
C LEU A 460 -14.76 -14.08 16.39
N GLN A 461 -15.00 -13.27 17.39
CA GLN A 461 -13.98 -12.85 18.34
C GLN A 461 -14.53 -12.92 19.78
N GLY A 462 -13.74 -13.46 20.69
CA GLY A 462 -14.09 -13.49 22.11
C GLY A 462 -14.26 -12.06 22.66
N LYS A 463 -15.09 -11.88 23.67
CA LYS A 463 -15.38 -10.55 24.26
C LYS A 463 -14.11 -9.81 24.72
N GLU A 464 -13.13 -10.54 25.22
CA GLU A 464 -11.85 -10.01 25.69
C GLU A 464 -10.77 -9.98 24.59
N GLY A 465 -11.11 -10.35 23.35
CA GLY A 465 -10.15 -10.37 22.24
C GLY A 465 -9.06 -11.45 22.34
N ASN A 466 -9.16 -12.35 23.33
CA ASN A 466 -8.17 -13.40 23.62
C ASN A 466 -8.20 -14.57 22.64
N TRP A 467 -9.22 -14.70 21.84
CA TRP A 467 -9.32 -15.66 20.74
C TRP A 467 -10.18 -15.11 19.62
N GLY A 468 -9.98 -15.61 18.43
CA GLY A 468 -10.83 -15.27 17.29
C GLY A 468 -10.62 -16.23 16.14
N THR A 469 -11.57 -16.23 15.23
CA THR A 469 -11.49 -16.95 13.96
C THR A 469 -12.18 -16.15 12.87
N SER A 470 -11.65 -16.26 11.65
CA SER A 470 -12.27 -15.68 10.46
C SER A 470 -12.22 -16.64 9.28
N VAL A 471 -13.22 -16.51 8.44
CA VAL A 471 -13.32 -17.20 7.15
C VAL A 471 -13.57 -16.13 6.09
N GLU A 472 -12.75 -16.12 5.05
CA GLU A 472 -12.94 -15.27 3.90
C GLU A 472 -13.10 -16.12 2.64
N ALA A 473 -14.13 -15.83 1.87
CA ALA A 473 -14.37 -16.45 0.58
C ALA A 473 -14.36 -15.36 -0.50
N TYR A 474 -13.48 -15.51 -1.49
CA TYR A 474 -13.45 -14.70 -2.70
C TYR A 474 -13.93 -15.53 -3.89
N TYR A 475 -14.82 -14.96 -4.68
CA TYR A 475 -15.36 -15.60 -5.86
C TYR A 475 -15.54 -14.61 -7.02
N SER A 476 -15.18 -15.04 -8.23
CA SER A 476 -15.42 -14.29 -9.46
C SER A 476 -16.26 -15.13 -10.43
N ILE A 477 -17.32 -14.55 -10.95
CA ILE A 477 -18.27 -15.27 -11.83
C ILE A 477 -17.63 -15.63 -13.16
N ASP A 478 -16.83 -14.76 -13.70
CA ASP A 478 -16.21 -14.85 -15.04
C ASP A 478 -14.72 -15.20 -15.01
N ALA A 479 -14.21 -15.61 -13.84
CA ALA A 479 -12.85 -16.13 -13.73
C ALA A 479 -12.67 -17.41 -14.55
N ALA A 480 -11.50 -17.59 -15.13
CA ALA A 480 -11.12 -18.83 -15.81
C ALA A 480 -11.14 -20.02 -14.84
N ASP A 481 -10.63 -19.84 -13.63
CA ASP A 481 -10.75 -20.79 -12.54
C ASP A 481 -12.01 -20.46 -11.71
N LYS A 482 -13.02 -21.35 -11.81
CA LYS A 482 -14.31 -21.21 -11.09
C LYS A 482 -14.24 -21.60 -9.62
N THR A 483 -13.08 -22.05 -9.14
CA THR A 483 -12.90 -22.45 -7.74
C THR A 483 -12.87 -21.22 -6.84
N PRO A 484 -13.75 -21.09 -5.83
CA PRO A 484 -13.64 -20.01 -4.86
C PRO A 484 -12.28 -20.05 -4.14
N LEU A 485 -11.72 -18.88 -3.83
CA LEU A 485 -10.58 -18.78 -2.94
C LEU A 485 -11.12 -18.73 -1.51
N LEU A 486 -10.73 -19.68 -0.67
CA LEU A 486 -11.20 -19.81 0.70
C LEU A 486 -10.03 -19.71 1.66
N ASN A 487 -10.04 -18.66 2.48
CA ASN A 487 -9.05 -18.40 3.52
C ASN A 487 -9.66 -18.64 4.90
N PHE A 488 -8.83 -19.09 5.82
CA PHE A 488 -9.18 -19.28 7.22
C PHE A 488 -8.07 -18.74 8.11
N GLU A 489 -8.44 -18.04 9.15
CA GLU A 489 -7.52 -17.65 10.21
C GLU A 489 -8.15 -17.97 11.59
N ALA A 490 -7.34 -18.44 12.50
CA ALA A 490 -7.70 -18.58 13.91
C ALA A 490 -6.54 -18.12 14.78
N PHE A 491 -6.84 -17.45 15.87
CA PHE A 491 -5.81 -17.05 16.83
C PHE A 491 -6.25 -17.31 18.26
N THR A 492 -5.25 -17.48 19.11
CA THR A 492 -5.42 -17.51 20.56
C THR A 492 -4.32 -16.70 21.22
N GLN A 493 -4.69 -15.94 22.24
CA GLN A 493 -3.75 -15.20 23.08
C GLN A 493 -3.28 -16.12 24.20
N VAL A 494 -1.98 -16.38 24.25
CA VAL A 494 -1.35 -17.26 25.26
C VAL A 494 -0.92 -16.46 26.48
N SER A 495 -0.53 -15.21 26.27
CA SER A 495 -0.22 -14.25 27.32
C SER A 495 -0.64 -12.84 26.87
N PRO A 496 -0.68 -11.83 27.75
CA PRO A 496 -0.96 -10.45 27.33
C PRO A 496 -0.07 -9.95 26.19
N ALA A 497 1.15 -10.47 26.11
CA ALA A 497 2.15 -10.08 25.11
C ALA A 497 2.28 -11.07 23.95
N THR A 498 1.57 -12.20 23.92
CA THR A 498 1.83 -13.27 22.92
C THR A 498 0.54 -13.85 22.37
N LYS A 499 0.44 -13.87 21.03
CA LYS A 499 -0.61 -14.55 20.27
C LYS A 499 -0.03 -15.64 19.37
N ILE A 500 -0.72 -16.75 19.28
CA ILE A 500 -0.48 -17.78 18.25
C ILE A 500 -1.56 -17.65 17.20
N VAL A 501 -1.18 -17.64 15.94
CA VAL A 501 -2.09 -17.51 14.80
C VAL A 501 -1.84 -18.66 13.84
N LEU A 502 -2.91 -19.37 13.48
CA LEU A 502 -2.93 -20.34 12.40
C LEU A 502 -3.69 -19.72 11.23
N SER A 503 -3.06 -19.63 10.07
CA SER A 503 -3.71 -19.17 8.86
C SER A 503 -3.58 -20.22 7.76
N ALA A 504 -4.65 -20.41 7.00
CA ALA A 504 -4.69 -21.28 5.83
C ALA A 504 -5.28 -20.49 4.66
N ASN A 505 -4.51 -20.30 3.62
CA ASN A 505 -4.95 -19.57 2.43
C ASN A 505 -5.25 -20.55 1.30
N ASP A 506 -6.32 -20.26 0.57
CA ASP A 506 -6.79 -21.06 -0.56
C ASP A 506 -6.90 -22.56 -0.22
N ILE A 507 -7.65 -22.84 0.83
CA ILE A 507 -7.81 -24.19 1.39
C ILE A 507 -8.27 -25.20 0.32
N ILE A 508 -9.11 -24.77 -0.62
CA ILE A 508 -9.61 -25.65 -1.68
C ILE A 508 -8.45 -26.12 -2.56
N LYS A 509 -7.56 -25.21 -2.98
CA LYS A 509 -6.37 -25.58 -3.77
C LYS A 509 -5.35 -26.35 -2.94
N LEU A 510 -5.24 -26.08 -1.65
CA LEU A 510 -4.42 -26.89 -0.75
C LEU A 510 -4.87 -28.35 -0.71
N VAL A 511 -6.18 -28.60 -0.60
CA VAL A 511 -6.73 -29.97 -0.51
C VAL A 511 -6.72 -30.67 -1.86
N SER A 512 -7.03 -29.96 -2.96
CA SER A 512 -7.01 -30.54 -4.31
C SER A 512 -5.61 -30.72 -4.91
N ALA A 513 -4.59 -30.16 -4.27
CA ALA A 513 -3.21 -30.11 -4.79
C ALA A 513 -3.09 -29.47 -6.18
N GLU A 514 -4.02 -28.56 -6.51
CA GLU A 514 -4.01 -27.78 -7.74
C GLU A 514 -3.41 -26.40 -7.50
N SER A 515 -3.07 -25.69 -8.58
CA SER A 515 -2.53 -24.33 -8.55
C SER A 515 -3.44 -23.33 -9.25
N ARG A 516 -3.35 -22.07 -8.86
CA ARG A 516 -3.95 -20.96 -9.61
C ARG A 516 -2.94 -20.40 -10.58
N THR A 517 -3.43 -20.05 -11.77
CA THR A 517 -2.59 -19.41 -12.79
C THR A 517 -2.56 -17.90 -12.59
N TYR A 518 -1.40 -17.31 -12.92
CA TYR A 518 -1.18 -15.89 -13.04
C TYR A 518 -0.75 -15.59 -14.47
N ALA A 519 -1.42 -14.63 -15.11
CA ALA A 519 -1.10 -14.25 -16.48
C ALA A 519 -1.08 -15.43 -17.48
N GLY A 520 -1.94 -16.41 -17.27
CA GLY A 520 -2.13 -17.56 -18.16
C GLY A 520 -1.04 -18.63 -18.16
N GLN A 521 0.20 -18.32 -17.76
CA GLN A 521 1.32 -19.26 -17.79
C GLN A 521 2.00 -19.50 -16.45
N TYR A 522 2.13 -18.47 -15.64
CA TYR A 522 2.71 -18.56 -14.31
C TYR A 522 1.70 -19.07 -13.29
N VAL A 523 2.17 -19.74 -12.26
CA VAL A 523 1.33 -20.13 -11.13
C VAL A 523 1.71 -19.31 -9.91
N VAL A 524 0.71 -18.98 -9.10
CA VAL A 524 0.93 -18.32 -7.81
C VAL A 524 1.02 -19.36 -6.70
N ASN A 525 1.69 -19.02 -5.62
CA ASN A 525 1.69 -19.82 -4.42
C ASN A 525 0.28 -19.78 -3.81
N SER A 526 -0.55 -20.76 -4.18
CA SER A 526 -1.89 -20.99 -3.67
C SER A 526 -1.93 -22.26 -2.84
N GLY A 527 -2.83 -22.31 -1.86
CA GLY A 527 -2.94 -23.47 -0.98
C GLY A 527 -1.80 -23.57 0.03
N ASN A 528 -1.76 -22.66 0.99
CA ASN A 528 -0.73 -22.68 2.04
C ASN A 528 -1.34 -22.67 3.45
N VAL A 529 -0.58 -23.20 4.41
CA VAL A 529 -0.87 -23.14 5.85
C VAL A 529 0.33 -22.57 6.55
N THR A 530 0.11 -21.58 7.42
CA THR A 530 1.17 -20.90 8.16
C THR A 530 0.83 -20.84 9.65
N LEU A 531 1.81 -21.13 10.49
CA LEU A 531 1.74 -20.93 11.93
C LEU A 531 2.62 -19.74 12.29
N LEU A 532 2.04 -18.76 12.97
CA LEU A 532 2.70 -17.50 13.34
C LEU A 532 2.64 -17.32 14.85
N ILE A 533 3.69 -16.74 15.41
CA ILE A 533 3.72 -16.21 16.78
C ILE A 533 3.84 -14.70 16.65
N LYS A 534 2.87 -13.97 17.22
CA LYS A 534 2.90 -12.52 17.36
C LYS A 534 3.24 -12.17 18.81
N PHE A 535 4.08 -11.17 19.01
CA PHE A 535 4.47 -10.70 20.33
C PHE A 535 4.54 -9.18 20.37
N LEU A 536 4.22 -8.63 21.54
CA LEU A 536 4.25 -7.21 21.85
C LEU A 536 5.07 -7.01 23.12
N PHE A 537 6.01 -6.05 23.09
CA PHE A 537 6.86 -5.69 24.24
C PHE A 537 6.74 -4.20 24.57
#